data_c3bad4beb44d350ac1b98b4f66d670a3
#
_entry.id   c3bad4beb44d350ac1b98b4f66d670a3
#
_cell.length_a   1.000
_cell.length_b   1.000
_cell.length_c   1.000
_cell.angle_alpha   90.00
_cell.angle_beta   90.00
_cell.angle_gamma   90.00
#
_symmetry.space_group_name_H-M   'P 1'
#
loop_
_entity.id
_entity.type
_entity.pdbx_description
1 polymer ?
#
loop_
_entity_poly.entity_id
_entity_poly.type
_entity_poly.pdbx_seq_one_letter_code
_entity_poly.pdbx_strand_id
1 'polypeptide(L)'
;MNSVFDSIQFNQNLFFPRPAPLPGPPDCEEIYVEVEENVRVHCRKHPAPKAGFTLLFFHGNGEVVSDYDDIVAAFTGLGVETIICDYRGYGKSDGTPSLRNSLEDARTIYKFLKDNGKFLPRVCVMGRSLGAASAIELCSKISEIFSCIIESGYADPIPLVERRGLRIDQTTPEEDALFNNSLKIKNVHCPLLIMHGEDDFLISPQEAQLNHSLAGSKMKTLEILEGVGHNDMMMAENGGYFLAMRRFLESLPQDNQ
;
A
#
# COMPACT_ATOMS: atom_id res chain seq x y z
N MET A 1 -21.87 -17.54 10.44
CA MET A 1 -21.65 -17.67 8.97
C MET A 1 -20.20 -17.31 8.74
N ASN A 2 -19.53 -17.99 7.83
CA ASN A 2 -18.17 -17.56 7.44
C ASN A 2 -18.31 -16.27 6.63
N SER A 3 -17.40 -15.30 6.86
CA SER A 3 -17.36 -14.04 6.12
C SER A 3 -17.20 -14.29 4.62
N VAL A 4 -17.92 -13.53 3.80
CA VAL A 4 -17.75 -13.56 2.33
C VAL A 4 -16.32 -13.20 1.93
N PHE A 5 -15.67 -12.30 2.67
CA PHE A 5 -14.29 -11.88 2.45
C PHE A 5 -13.25 -12.98 2.75
N ASP A 6 -13.63 -14.02 3.49
CA ASP A 6 -12.78 -15.19 3.77
C ASP A 6 -13.02 -16.34 2.77
N SER A 7 -14.01 -16.20 1.88
CA SER A 7 -14.29 -17.24 0.89
C SER A 7 -13.18 -17.36 -0.14
N ILE A 8 -12.91 -18.59 -0.56
CA ILE A 8 -11.93 -18.89 -1.63
C ILE A 8 -12.30 -18.11 -2.90
N GLN A 9 -13.59 -18.09 -3.24
CA GLN A 9 -14.07 -17.44 -4.45
C GLN A 9 -13.82 -15.91 -4.42
N PHE A 10 -14.05 -15.24 -3.30
CA PHE A 10 -13.75 -13.82 -3.13
C PHE A 10 -12.27 -13.54 -3.35
N ASN A 11 -11.41 -14.29 -2.66
CA ASN A 11 -9.98 -14.04 -2.68
C ASN A 11 -9.35 -14.41 -4.04
N GLN A 12 -9.81 -15.46 -4.73
CA GLN A 12 -9.39 -15.78 -6.10
C GLN A 12 -9.82 -14.72 -7.13
N ASN A 13 -10.90 -13.97 -6.87
CA ASN A 13 -11.29 -12.83 -7.68
C ASN A 13 -10.52 -11.55 -7.33
N LEU A 14 -10.03 -11.44 -6.10
CA LEU A 14 -9.34 -10.24 -5.65
C LEU A 14 -7.83 -10.31 -5.92
N PHE A 15 -7.17 -11.46 -5.72
CA PHE A 15 -5.71 -11.62 -5.80
C PHE A 15 -5.27 -12.39 -7.03
N PHE A 16 -4.17 -11.93 -7.65
CA PHE A 16 -3.51 -12.59 -8.79
C PHE A 16 -2.03 -12.83 -8.46
N PRO A 17 -1.74 -13.82 -7.58
CA PRO A 17 -0.37 -14.09 -7.17
C PRO A 17 0.51 -14.50 -8.36
N ARG A 18 1.73 -13.99 -8.36
CA ARG A 18 2.73 -14.25 -9.39
C ARG A 18 4.07 -14.57 -8.72
N PRO A 19 4.55 -15.81 -8.80
CA PRO A 19 5.90 -16.13 -8.34
C PRO A 19 6.96 -15.39 -9.18
N ALA A 20 7.95 -14.83 -8.51
CA ALA A 20 9.08 -14.15 -9.15
C ALA A 20 10.35 -14.30 -8.29
N PRO A 21 11.08 -15.42 -8.40
CA PRO A 21 12.24 -15.71 -7.56
C PRO A 21 13.51 -14.97 -8.01
N LEU A 22 13.38 -13.77 -8.58
CA LEU A 22 14.52 -12.99 -9.06
C LEU A 22 15.36 -12.45 -7.88
N PRO A 23 16.70 -12.53 -7.97
CA PRO A 23 17.56 -11.89 -6.99
C PRO A 23 17.41 -10.37 -7.08
N GLY A 24 17.55 -9.69 -5.94
CA GLY A 24 17.58 -8.25 -5.90
C GLY A 24 18.88 -7.65 -6.38
N PRO A 25 18.93 -6.33 -6.56
CA PRO A 25 20.16 -5.58 -6.80
C PRO A 25 21.21 -5.85 -5.70
N PRO A 26 22.51 -5.71 -6.00
CA PRO A 26 23.59 -6.04 -5.05
C PRO A 26 23.51 -5.30 -3.70
N ASP A 27 22.98 -4.08 -3.70
CA ASP A 27 22.93 -3.21 -2.52
C ASP A 27 21.61 -3.31 -1.73
N CYS A 28 20.70 -4.21 -2.11
CA CYS A 28 19.46 -4.41 -1.39
C CYS A 28 19.60 -5.44 -0.26
N GLU A 29 18.69 -5.37 0.71
CA GLU A 29 18.54 -6.36 1.77
C GLU A 29 17.26 -7.17 1.55
N GLU A 30 17.40 -8.49 1.43
CA GLU A 30 16.27 -9.42 1.38
C GLU A 30 15.83 -9.75 2.81
N ILE A 31 14.56 -9.49 3.12
CA ILE A 31 13.98 -9.68 4.45
C ILE A 31 12.83 -10.67 4.31
N TYR A 32 12.79 -11.68 5.19
CA TYR A 32 11.68 -12.63 5.27
C TYR A 32 11.04 -12.53 6.64
N VAL A 33 9.74 -12.24 6.66
CA VAL A 33 8.97 -12.09 7.89
C VAL A 33 8.05 -13.29 8.04
N GLU A 34 8.20 -14.06 9.12
CA GLU A 34 7.27 -15.13 9.45
C GLU A 34 5.96 -14.50 9.95
N VAL A 35 4.90 -14.66 9.17
CA VAL A 35 3.58 -14.07 9.44
C VAL A 35 2.62 -15.11 10.04
N GLU A 36 2.92 -16.37 9.85
CA GLU A 36 2.24 -17.55 10.41
C GLU A 36 3.25 -18.69 10.47
N GLU A 37 2.98 -19.75 11.23
CA GLU A 37 3.85 -20.92 11.31
C GLU A 37 4.17 -21.48 9.90
N ASN A 38 5.44 -21.50 9.54
CA ASN A 38 5.95 -21.91 8.22
C ASN A 38 5.46 -21.08 7.02
N VAL A 39 4.94 -19.87 7.23
CA VAL A 39 4.57 -18.94 6.17
C VAL A 39 5.37 -17.66 6.31
N ARG A 40 6.25 -17.40 5.35
CA ARG A 40 7.09 -16.19 5.31
C ARG A 40 6.68 -15.29 4.17
N VAL A 41 6.58 -14.01 4.47
CA VAL A 41 6.39 -12.96 3.47
C VAL A 41 7.72 -12.29 3.20
N HIS A 42 8.03 -12.11 1.94
CA HIS A 42 9.24 -11.48 1.46
C HIS A 42 9.07 -9.96 1.40
N CYS A 43 10.08 -9.27 1.88
CA CYS A 43 10.25 -7.83 1.72
C CYS A 43 11.66 -7.54 1.21
N ARG A 44 11.82 -6.46 0.46
CA ARG A 44 13.14 -6.00 -0.01
C ARG A 44 13.36 -4.57 0.41
N LYS A 45 14.47 -4.36 1.15
CA LYS A 45 14.90 -3.02 1.54
C LYS A 45 15.95 -2.52 0.56
N HIS A 46 15.70 -1.33 0.02
CA HIS A 46 16.67 -0.58 -0.77
C HIS A 46 17.15 0.61 0.06
N PRO A 47 18.34 0.54 0.63
CA PRO A 47 18.89 1.61 1.46
C PRO A 47 19.19 2.84 0.60
N ALA A 48 18.97 4.01 1.17
CA ALA A 48 19.33 5.27 0.54
C ALA A 48 20.20 6.09 1.49
N PRO A 49 21.47 6.37 1.11
CA PRO A 49 22.32 7.25 1.91
C PRO A 49 21.65 8.62 2.12
N LYS A 50 21.61 9.11 3.35
CA LYS A 50 21.00 10.39 3.73
C LYS A 50 19.47 10.45 3.59
N ALA A 51 18.78 9.31 3.50
CA ALA A 51 17.32 9.31 3.55
C ALA A 51 16.83 9.86 4.90
N GLY A 52 15.79 10.67 4.85
CA GLY A 52 15.10 11.21 6.04
C GLY A 52 13.92 10.35 6.48
N PHE A 53 13.48 9.42 5.60
CA PHE A 53 12.30 8.60 5.79
C PHE A 53 12.53 7.16 5.33
N THR A 54 11.84 6.22 5.98
CA THR A 54 11.60 4.89 5.39
C THR A 54 10.21 4.88 4.76
N LEU A 55 10.14 4.53 3.47
CA LEU A 55 8.89 4.25 2.76
C LEU A 55 8.60 2.76 2.84
N LEU A 56 7.65 2.36 3.69
CA LEU A 56 7.12 0.99 3.74
C LEU A 56 6.01 0.89 2.68
N PHE A 57 6.26 0.11 1.63
CA PHE A 57 5.44 0.10 0.44
C PHE A 57 4.78 -1.26 0.19
N PHE A 58 3.45 -1.26 0.05
CA PHE A 58 2.61 -2.39 -0.35
C PHE A 58 2.17 -2.19 -1.80
N HIS A 59 2.62 -3.06 -2.68
CA HIS A 59 2.42 -2.96 -4.13
C HIS A 59 0.99 -3.30 -4.60
N GLY A 60 0.73 -3.10 -5.88
CA GLY A 60 -0.54 -3.43 -6.51
C GLY A 60 -0.72 -4.92 -6.80
N ASN A 61 -1.93 -5.27 -7.22
CA ASN A 61 -2.26 -6.65 -7.56
C ASN A 61 -1.53 -7.12 -8.83
N GLY A 62 -0.98 -8.33 -8.82
CA GLY A 62 -0.19 -8.89 -9.92
C GLY A 62 1.23 -8.35 -10.02
N GLU A 63 1.60 -7.38 -9.19
CA GLU A 63 2.97 -6.86 -9.05
C GLU A 63 3.74 -7.66 -8.00
N VAL A 64 5.05 -7.52 -7.98
CA VAL A 64 5.95 -8.12 -7.00
C VAL A 64 7.09 -7.16 -6.69
N VAL A 65 7.78 -7.39 -5.60
CA VAL A 65 8.90 -6.55 -5.15
C VAL A 65 9.93 -6.28 -6.27
N SER A 66 10.27 -7.30 -7.09
CA SER A 66 11.28 -7.14 -8.14
C SER A 66 10.86 -6.22 -9.30
N ASP A 67 9.57 -5.92 -9.46
CA ASP A 67 9.12 -4.96 -10.49
C ASP A 67 9.55 -3.52 -10.19
N TYR A 68 9.93 -3.27 -8.94
CA TYR A 68 10.33 -1.95 -8.46
C TYR A 68 11.83 -1.71 -8.42
N ASP A 69 12.65 -2.74 -8.66
CA ASP A 69 14.11 -2.62 -8.57
C ASP A 69 14.69 -1.50 -9.45
N ASP A 70 14.13 -1.34 -10.67
CA ASP A 70 14.57 -0.29 -11.61
C ASP A 70 13.99 1.10 -11.27
N ILE A 71 12.94 1.17 -10.46
CA ILE A 71 12.24 2.42 -10.13
C ILE A 71 12.74 3.02 -8.81
N VAL A 72 13.35 2.19 -7.96
CA VAL A 72 13.77 2.59 -6.61
C VAL A 72 14.68 3.82 -6.57
N ALA A 73 15.48 4.03 -7.63
CA ALA A 73 16.34 5.22 -7.75
C ALA A 73 15.54 6.53 -7.75
N ALA A 74 14.31 6.53 -8.30
CA ALA A 74 13.45 7.71 -8.28
C ALA A 74 12.94 8.00 -6.86
N PHE A 75 12.59 6.98 -6.08
CA PHE A 75 12.23 7.15 -4.66
C PHE A 75 13.42 7.64 -3.84
N THR A 76 14.63 7.05 -4.06
CA THR A 76 15.86 7.54 -3.42
C THR A 76 16.10 9.02 -3.70
N GLY A 77 15.81 9.47 -4.92
CA GLY A 77 15.87 10.89 -5.31
C GLY A 77 14.90 11.81 -4.54
N LEU A 78 13.90 11.25 -3.87
CA LEU A 78 13.00 11.96 -2.96
C LEU A 78 13.51 12.00 -1.50
N GLY A 79 14.66 11.41 -1.20
CA GLY A 79 15.22 11.34 0.15
C GLY A 79 14.58 10.26 1.01
N VAL A 80 14.07 9.19 0.40
CA VAL A 80 13.51 8.03 1.12
C VAL A 80 14.31 6.76 0.83
N GLU A 81 14.52 5.93 1.84
CA GLU A 81 14.83 4.51 1.63
C GLU A 81 13.53 3.73 1.48
N THR A 82 13.50 2.65 0.73
CA THR A 82 12.26 1.89 0.52
C THR A 82 12.36 0.49 1.11
N ILE A 83 11.25 0.03 1.71
CA ILE A 83 11.01 -1.37 2.03
C ILE A 83 9.72 -1.77 1.32
N ILE A 84 9.84 -2.59 0.28
CA ILE A 84 8.71 -3.04 -0.53
C ILE A 84 8.36 -4.45 -0.10
N CYS A 85 7.06 -4.73 0.11
CA CYS A 85 6.58 -5.99 0.66
C CYS A 85 5.70 -6.72 -0.34
N ASP A 86 5.99 -8.00 -0.57
CA ASP A 86 5.09 -8.93 -1.27
C ASP A 86 3.89 -9.29 -0.37
N TYR A 87 2.93 -9.99 -0.93
CA TYR A 87 1.87 -10.70 -0.19
C TYR A 87 2.15 -12.20 -0.20
N ARG A 88 1.42 -12.97 0.61
CA ARG A 88 1.45 -14.43 0.51
C ARG A 88 1.25 -14.89 -0.93
N GLY A 89 2.09 -15.80 -1.42
CA GLY A 89 2.04 -16.33 -2.79
C GLY A 89 2.56 -15.40 -3.89
N TYR A 90 2.96 -14.16 -3.57
CA TYR A 90 3.59 -13.24 -4.51
C TYR A 90 5.11 -13.28 -4.38
N GLY A 91 5.80 -13.03 -5.48
CA GLY A 91 7.27 -12.91 -5.52
C GLY A 91 7.98 -14.13 -4.93
N LYS A 92 8.64 -13.95 -3.79
CA LYS A 92 9.33 -15.00 -3.03
C LYS A 92 8.59 -15.42 -1.75
N SER A 93 7.35 -14.97 -1.56
CA SER A 93 6.57 -15.26 -0.37
C SER A 93 5.92 -16.63 -0.42
N ASP A 94 5.79 -17.26 0.74
CA ASP A 94 5.05 -18.51 0.94
C ASP A 94 3.53 -18.26 1.02
N GLY A 95 2.72 -19.33 1.02
CA GLY A 95 1.30 -19.32 1.35
C GLY A 95 0.35 -18.88 0.24
N THR A 96 -0.89 -18.59 0.61
CA THR A 96 -1.96 -18.15 -0.30
C THR A 96 -2.56 -16.86 0.22
N PRO A 97 -2.76 -15.83 -0.64
CA PRO A 97 -3.25 -14.55 -0.19
C PRO A 97 -4.75 -14.56 0.10
N SER A 98 -5.16 -13.77 1.08
CA SER A 98 -6.53 -13.36 1.32
C SER A 98 -6.57 -11.91 1.78
N LEU A 99 -7.72 -11.25 1.64
CA LEU A 99 -7.87 -9.87 2.08
C LEU A 99 -7.60 -9.75 3.59
N ARG A 100 -8.10 -10.69 4.40
CA ARG A 100 -7.83 -10.75 5.84
C ARG A 100 -6.35 -10.89 6.13
N ASN A 101 -5.70 -11.88 5.50
CA ASN A 101 -4.28 -12.11 5.73
C ASN A 101 -3.43 -10.91 5.30
N SER A 102 -3.76 -10.22 4.21
CA SER A 102 -3.00 -9.04 3.78
C SER A 102 -3.02 -7.92 4.83
N LEU A 103 -4.12 -7.77 5.58
CA LEU A 103 -4.22 -6.80 6.68
C LEU A 103 -3.45 -7.26 7.93
N GLU A 104 -3.54 -8.53 8.27
CA GLU A 104 -2.86 -9.13 9.43
C GLU A 104 -1.35 -9.19 9.22
N ASP A 105 -0.93 -9.64 8.04
CA ASP A 105 0.47 -9.70 7.64
C ASP A 105 1.11 -8.30 7.61
N ALA A 106 0.40 -7.29 7.13
CA ALA A 106 0.91 -5.92 7.16
C ALA A 106 1.27 -5.46 8.60
N ARG A 107 0.42 -5.77 9.59
CA ARG A 107 0.70 -5.47 11.01
C ARG A 107 1.91 -6.25 11.53
N THR A 108 2.00 -7.54 11.19
CA THR A 108 3.11 -8.40 11.58
C THR A 108 4.42 -7.93 10.97
N ILE A 109 4.41 -7.59 9.68
CA ILE A 109 5.55 -7.03 8.95
C ILE A 109 6.01 -5.72 9.59
N TYR A 110 5.10 -4.77 9.81
CA TYR A 110 5.43 -3.50 10.45
C TYR A 110 6.09 -3.72 11.82
N LYS A 111 5.48 -4.55 12.66
CA LYS A 111 6.02 -4.86 13.98
C LYS A 111 7.40 -5.49 13.89
N PHE A 112 7.59 -6.49 13.02
CA PHE A 112 8.88 -7.16 12.84
C PHE A 112 9.96 -6.17 12.40
N LEU A 113 9.68 -5.34 11.39
CA LEU A 113 10.64 -4.37 10.88
C LEU A 113 11.03 -3.33 11.94
N LYS A 114 10.06 -2.88 12.73
CA LYS A 114 10.29 -1.95 13.84
C LYS A 114 11.17 -2.58 14.92
N ASP A 115 10.80 -3.78 15.39
CA ASP A 115 11.49 -4.47 16.48
C ASP A 115 12.94 -4.85 16.11
N ASN A 116 13.21 -5.02 14.82
CA ASN A 116 14.54 -5.33 14.28
C ASN A 116 15.31 -4.10 13.77
N GLY A 117 14.86 -2.89 14.08
CA GLY A 117 15.56 -1.65 13.74
C GLY A 117 15.74 -1.43 12.24
N LYS A 118 14.78 -1.89 11.42
CA LYS A 118 14.83 -1.75 9.95
C LYS A 118 14.35 -0.39 9.45
N PHE A 119 13.67 0.38 10.29
CA PHE A 119 13.14 1.70 9.98
C PHE A 119 14.08 2.84 10.42
N LEU A 120 14.09 3.90 9.64
CA LEU A 120 14.49 5.22 10.10
C LEU A 120 13.42 5.78 11.06
N PRO A 121 13.72 6.83 11.83
CA PRO A 121 12.77 7.40 12.81
C PRO A 121 11.41 7.81 12.23
N ARG A 122 11.38 8.19 10.94
CA ARG A 122 10.16 8.60 10.25
C ARG A 122 9.73 7.55 9.25
N VAL A 123 8.61 6.90 9.52
CA VAL A 123 8.04 5.87 8.62
C VAL A 123 6.86 6.47 7.87
N CYS A 124 6.98 6.52 6.54
CA CYS A 124 5.90 6.78 5.63
C CYS A 124 5.37 5.43 5.11
N VAL A 125 4.08 5.17 5.22
CA VAL A 125 3.47 3.95 4.69
C VAL A 125 2.77 4.28 3.39
N MET A 126 3.08 3.52 2.34
CA MET A 126 2.48 3.68 1.02
C MET A 126 1.75 2.41 0.60
N GLY A 127 0.59 2.59 -0.02
CA GLY A 127 -0.15 1.50 -0.65
C GLY A 127 -0.65 1.89 -2.04
N ARG A 128 -0.32 1.03 -3.02
CA ARG A 128 -0.78 1.17 -4.39
C ARG A 128 -1.89 0.18 -4.68
N SER A 129 -3.02 0.65 -5.25
CA SER A 129 -4.13 -0.21 -5.69
C SER A 129 -4.59 -1.16 -4.56
N LEU A 130 -4.36 -2.47 -4.69
CA LEU A 130 -4.61 -3.47 -3.65
C LEU A 130 -3.92 -3.11 -2.32
N GLY A 131 -2.69 -2.61 -2.39
CA GLY A 131 -1.88 -2.24 -1.22
C GLY A 131 -2.45 -1.11 -0.39
N ALA A 132 -3.39 -0.33 -0.93
CA ALA A 132 -4.09 0.70 -0.18
C ALA A 132 -4.76 0.15 1.08
N ALA A 133 -5.28 -1.10 1.03
CA ALA A 133 -5.88 -1.74 2.20
C ALA A 133 -4.88 -1.95 3.35
N SER A 134 -3.68 -2.46 3.02
CA SER A 134 -2.61 -2.66 4.00
C SER A 134 -2.11 -1.33 4.58
N ALA A 135 -1.93 -0.31 3.74
CA ALA A 135 -1.49 1.01 4.19
C ALA A 135 -2.53 1.69 5.10
N ILE A 136 -3.81 1.69 4.71
CA ILE A 136 -4.90 2.24 5.53
C ILE A 136 -5.06 1.46 6.83
N GLU A 137 -4.94 0.11 6.79
CA GLU A 137 -4.97 -0.73 7.99
C GLU A 137 -3.91 -0.29 9.01
N LEU A 138 -2.66 -0.14 8.57
CA LEU A 138 -1.57 0.29 9.43
C LEU A 138 -1.80 1.70 9.98
N CYS A 139 -2.05 2.67 9.10
CA CYS A 139 -2.19 4.07 9.49
C CYS A 139 -3.42 4.35 10.35
N SER A 140 -4.47 3.52 10.24
CA SER A 140 -5.67 3.64 11.08
C SER A 140 -5.49 3.08 12.49
N LYS A 141 -4.48 2.22 12.72
CA LYS A 141 -4.27 1.52 14.00
C LYS A 141 -2.98 1.89 14.71
N ILE A 142 -2.00 2.42 14.00
CA ILE A 142 -0.66 2.68 14.52
C ILE A 142 -0.39 4.19 14.45
N SER A 143 -0.58 4.87 15.58
CA SER A 143 -0.49 6.33 15.67
C SER A 143 0.91 6.91 15.51
N GLU A 144 1.96 6.09 15.62
CA GLU A 144 3.35 6.50 15.44
C GLU A 144 3.80 6.55 13.98
N ILE A 145 2.98 6.06 13.03
CA ILE A 145 3.27 6.19 11.61
C ILE A 145 3.26 7.67 11.25
N PHE A 146 4.36 8.11 10.63
CA PHE A 146 4.62 9.53 10.41
C PHE A 146 3.74 10.12 9.31
N SER A 147 3.52 9.36 8.20
CA SER A 147 2.65 9.79 7.10
C SER A 147 2.13 8.61 6.28
N CYS A 148 1.10 8.84 5.49
CA CYS A 148 0.44 7.86 4.63
C CYS A 148 0.37 8.36 3.19
N ILE A 149 0.65 7.47 2.22
CA ILE A 149 0.46 7.73 0.79
C ILE A 149 -0.42 6.63 0.21
N ILE A 150 -1.47 7.01 -0.49
CA ILE A 150 -2.37 6.09 -1.20
C ILE A 150 -2.32 6.42 -2.68
N GLU A 151 -1.95 5.44 -3.50
CA GLU A 151 -1.93 5.54 -4.95
C GLU A 151 -3.00 4.63 -5.56
N SER A 152 -3.91 5.20 -6.34
CA SER A 152 -4.97 4.48 -7.06
C SER A 152 -5.74 3.47 -6.19
N GLY A 153 -5.95 3.85 -4.91
CA GLY A 153 -6.56 2.97 -3.91
C GLY A 153 -8.10 2.97 -3.98
N TYR A 154 -8.69 1.81 -3.73
CA TYR A 154 -10.15 1.66 -3.64
C TYR A 154 -10.69 2.09 -2.27
N ALA A 155 -11.98 2.44 -2.24
CA ALA A 155 -12.71 2.75 -1.00
C ALA A 155 -13.45 1.51 -0.46
N ASP A 156 -13.98 0.67 -1.36
CA ASP A 156 -14.70 -0.56 -1.06
C ASP A 156 -14.18 -1.71 -1.93
N PRO A 157 -13.82 -2.89 -1.35
CA PRO A 157 -13.34 -4.03 -2.12
C PRO A 157 -14.43 -4.75 -2.94
N ILE A 158 -15.72 -4.58 -2.60
CA ILE A 158 -16.83 -5.29 -3.24
C ILE A 158 -16.95 -4.94 -4.73
N PRO A 159 -16.99 -3.66 -5.16
CA PRO A 159 -17.06 -3.34 -6.57
C PRO A 159 -15.93 -3.95 -7.42
N LEU A 160 -14.75 -4.20 -6.83
CA LEU A 160 -13.63 -4.80 -7.56
C LEU A 160 -13.91 -6.25 -7.96
N VAL A 161 -14.52 -7.04 -7.06
CA VAL A 161 -14.84 -8.44 -7.32
C VAL A 161 -16.13 -8.58 -8.13
N GLU A 162 -17.08 -7.67 -7.97
CA GLU A 162 -18.33 -7.64 -8.73
C GLU A 162 -18.09 -7.36 -10.21
N ARG A 163 -17.18 -6.46 -10.57
CA ARG A 163 -16.74 -6.21 -11.95
C ARG A 163 -16.15 -7.45 -12.61
N ARG A 164 -15.70 -8.43 -11.82
CA ARG A 164 -15.16 -9.72 -12.29
C ARG A 164 -16.19 -10.86 -12.22
N GLY A 165 -17.47 -10.50 -12.01
CA GLY A 165 -18.60 -11.43 -12.07
C GLY A 165 -18.96 -12.13 -10.74
N LEU A 166 -18.29 -11.80 -9.64
CA LEU A 166 -18.69 -12.28 -8.32
C LEU A 166 -19.79 -11.36 -7.77
N ARG A 167 -20.94 -11.95 -7.38
CA ARG A 167 -22.02 -11.21 -6.74
C ARG A 167 -21.93 -11.34 -5.23
N ILE A 168 -22.03 -10.21 -4.54
CA ILE A 168 -22.05 -10.13 -3.09
C ILE A 168 -23.42 -9.59 -2.68
N ASP A 169 -24.27 -10.44 -2.09
CA ASP A 169 -25.63 -10.06 -1.73
C ASP A 169 -25.70 -9.22 -0.46
N GLN A 170 -24.87 -9.54 0.53
CA GLN A 170 -24.88 -8.87 1.83
C GLN A 170 -23.51 -8.96 2.52
N THR A 171 -23.18 -7.91 3.26
CA THR A 171 -22.11 -7.85 4.24
C THR A 171 -22.66 -7.50 5.62
N THR A 172 -21.88 -7.70 6.67
CA THR A 172 -22.23 -7.23 8.00
C THR A 172 -21.49 -5.93 8.33
N PRO A 173 -22.03 -5.09 9.25
CA PRO A 173 -21.32 -3.90 9.70
C PRO A 173 -19.91 -4.18 10.25
N GLU A 174 -19.68 -5.34 10.86
CA GLU A 174 -18.39 -5.79 11.37
C GLU A 174 -17.41 -6.10 10.23
N GLU A 175 -17.88 -6.74 9.17
CA GLU A 175 -17.12 -7.01 7.95
C GLU A 175 -16.76 -5.69 7.24
N ASP A 176 -17.72 -4.80 7.08
CA ASP A 176 -17.49 -3.50 6.47
C ASP A 176 -16.45 -2.68 7.26
N ALA A 177 -16.56 -2.67 8.58
CA ALA A 177 -15.59 -2.00 9.45
C ALA A 177 -14.17 -2.57 9.33
N LEU A 178 -14.05 -3.87 9.02
CA LEU A 178 -12.76 -4.54 8.88
C LEU A 178 -12.17 -4.38 7.47
N PHE A 179 -12.98 -4.46 6.43
CA PHE A 179 -12.49 -4.58 5.05
C PHE A 179 -12.71 -3.34 4.18
N ASN A 180 -13.66 -2.47 4.55
CA ASN A 180 -13.96 -1.28 3.77
C ASN A 180 -12.99 -0.15 4.13
N ASN A 181 -12.20 0.26 3.16
CA ASN A 181 -11.19 1.31 3.33
C ASN A 181 -11.81 2.67 3.66
N SER A 182 -12.97 3.01 3.07
CA SER A 182 -13.66 4.29 3.34
C SER A 182 -14.15 4.41 4.79
N LEU A 183 -14.39 3.29 5.48
CA LEU A 183 -14.71 3.30 6.90
C LEU A 183 -13.46 3.42 7.76
N LYS A 184 -12.38 2.72 7.40
CA LYS A 184 -11.12 2.69 8.15
C LYS A 184 -10.34 4.00 8.05
N ILE A 185 -10.36 4.65 6.89
CA ILE A 185 -9.60 5.87 6.62
C ILE A 185 -10.02 7.05 7.53
N LYS A 186 -11.22 6.99 8.11
CA LYS A 186 -11.67 7.95 9.14
C LYS A 186 -10.76 7.99 10.36
N ASN A 187 -10.05 6.88 10.63
CA ASN A 187 -9.10 6.74 11.72
C ASN A 187 -7.64 6.99 11.30
N VAL A 188 -7.38 7.35 10.05
CA VAL A 188 -6.06 7.79 9.59
C VAL A 188 -5.91 9.27 9.95
N HIS A 189 -5.06 9.58 10.92
CA HIS A 189 -4.86 10.93 11.44
C HIS A 189 -3.50 11.54 11.10
N CYS A 190 -2.53 10.71 10.68
CA CYS A 190 -1.25 11.19 10.17
C CYS A 190 -1.43 11.99 8.86
N PRO A 191 -0.46 12.84 8.46
CA PRO A 191 -0.46 13.47 7.15
C PRO A 191 -0.72 12.48 6.03
N LEU A 192 -1.60 12.81 5.09
CA LEU A 192 -2.11 11.90 4.06
C LEU A 192 -2.01 12.53 2.67
N LEU A 193 -1.37 11.81 1.74
CA LEU A 193 -1.44 12.07 0.31
C LEU A 193 -2.25 10.98 -0.36
N ILE A 194 -3.24 11.35 -1.16
CA ILE A 194 -3.93 10.44 -2.08
C ILE A 194 -3.63 10.90 -3.49
N MET A 195 -3.09 9.99 -4.32
CA MET A 195 -2.82 10.22 -5.75
C MET A 195 -3.66 9.26 -6.58
N HIS A 196 -4.23 9.75 -7.68
CA HIS A 196 -5.06 8.93 -8.57
C HIS A 196 -4.97 9.44 -10.01
N GLY A 197 -5.01 8.52 -10.98
CA GLY A 197 -5.07 8.88 -12.38
C GLY A 197 -6.48 9.33 -12.80
N GLU A 198 -6.57 10.41 -13.57
CA GLU A 198 -7.85 10.92 -14.09
C GLU A 198 -8.58 9.86 -14.94
N ASP A 199 -7.80 9.13 -15.75
CA ASP A 199 -8.28 8.11 -16.69
C ASP A 199 -8.23 6.69 -16.12
N ASP A 200 -8.29 6.53 -14.80
CA ASP A 200 -8.34 5.22 -14.17
C ASP A 200 -9.71 4.57 -14.33
N PHE A 201 -9.79 3.62 -15.28
CA PHE A 201 -11.00 2.83 -15.55
C PHE A 201 -11.10 1.56 -14.69
N LEU A 202 -10.04 1.20 -13.98
CA LEU A 202 -10.02 0.02 -13.11
C LEU A 202 -10.57 0.36 -11.71
N ILE A 203 -10.08 1.44 -11.12
CA ILE A 203 -10.58 2.01 -9.87
C ILE A 203 -10.90 3.47 -10.15
N SER A 204 -12.17 3.82 -10.05
CA SER A 204 -12.61 5.17 -10.40
C SER A 204 -11.97 6.25 -9.53
N PRO A 205 -11.58 7.43 -10.08
CA PRO A 205 -11.09 8.56 -9.28
C PRO A 205 -12.07 9.01 -8.17
N GLN A 206 -13.36 8.70 -8.29
CA GLN A 206 -14.36 8.94 -7.25
C GLN A 206 -14.06 8.17 -5.96
N GLU A 207 -13.39 7.00 -6.03
CA GLU A 207 -12.93 6.24 -4.87
C GLU A 207 -11.88 7.03 -4.07
N ALA A 208 -10.93 7.66 -4.78
CA ALA A 208 -9.93 8.53 -4.17
C ALA A 208 -10.58 9.77 -3.53
N GLN A 209 -11.53 10.40 -4.21
CA GLN A 209 -12.30 11.54 -3.70
C GLN A 209 -13.09 11.16 -2.43
N LEU A 210 -13.71 9.98 -2.42
CA LEU A 210 -14.44 9.46 -1.26
C LEU A 210 -13.49 9.22 -0.09
N ASN A 211 -12.39 8.51 -0.30
CA ASN A 211 -11.37 8.28 0.72
C ASN A 211 -10.82 9.60 1.28
N HIS A 212 -10.50 10.56 0.40
CA HIS A 212 -10.04 11.89 0.83
C HIS A 212 -11.07 12.63 1.66
N SER A 213 -12.33 12.63 1.24
CA SER A 213 -13.41 13.33 1.97
C SER A 213 -13.59 12.78 3.38
N LEU A 214 -13.50 11.45 3.54
CA LEU A 214 -13.74 10.73 4.79
C LEU A 214 -12.52 10.63 5.71
N ALA A 215 -11.30 10.84 5.19
CA ALA A 215 -10.07 10.71 5.96
C ALA A 215 -10.05 11.63 7.20
N GLY A 216 -9.67 11.06 8.34
CA GLY A 216 -9.58 11.76 9.62
C GLY A 216 -8.38 12.72 9.74
N SER A 217 -7.43 12.65 8.80
CA SER A 217 -6.26 13.53 8.78
C SER A 217 -6.66 15.00 8.60
N LYS A 218 -6.06 15.88 9.41
CA LYS A 218 -6.18 17.34 9.25
C LYS A 218 -5.25 17.89 8.17
N MET A 219 -4.20 17.15 7.83
CA MET A 219 -3.24 17.47 6.77
C MET A 219 -3.39 16.43 5.67
N LYS A 220 -4.28 16.68 4.73
CA LYS A 220 -4.58 15.75 3.64
C LYS A 220 -4.62 16.45 2.29
N THR A 221 -4.02 15.81 1.30
CA THR A 221 -3.94 16.29 -0.09
C THR A 221 -4.49 15.22 -1.03
N LEU A 222 -5.24 15.64 -2.03
CA LEU A 222 -5.69 14.82 -3.15
C LEU A 222 -5.07 15.39 -4.43
N GLU A 223 -4.33 14.55 -5.15
CA GLU A 223 -3.73 14.85 -6.46
C GLU A 223 -4.35 13.93 -7.51
N ILE A 224 -5.16 14.49 -8.39
CA ILE A 224 -5.64 13.78 -9.59
C ILE A 224 -4.69 14.13 -10.72
N LEU A 225 -4.01 13.13 -11.25
CA LEU A 225 -3.02 13.30 -12.31
C LEU A 225 -3.70 13.14 -13.67
N GLU A 226 -3.64 14.22 -14.48
CA GLU A 226 -4.26 14.26 -15.80
C GLU A 226 -3.58 13.31 -16.80
N GLY A 227 -4.37 12.72 -17.70
CA GLY A 227 -3.90 11.94 -18.84
C GLY A 227 -3.24 10.60 -18.48
N VAL A 228 -3.40 10.12 -17.27
CA VAL A 228 -2.88 8.80 -16.85
C VAL A 228 -3.98 7.96 -16.21
N GLY A 229 -3.86 6.64 -16.39
CA GLY A 229 -4.76 5.65 -15.83
C GLY A 229 -4.15 4.92 -14.63
N HIS A 230 -4.62 3.67 -14.41
CA HIS A 230 -4.24 2.88 -13.25
C HIS A 230 -2.78 2.42 -13.22
N ASN A 231 -2.21 2.10 -14.38
CA ASN A 231 -0.90 1.42 -14.47
C ASN A 231 0.21 2.32 -15.00
N ASP A 232 -0.08 3.54 -15.37
CA ASP A 232 0.86 4.49 -15.95
C ASP A 232 1.01 5.78 -15.13
N MET A 233 0.61 5.75 -13.87
CA MET A 233 0.70 6.88 -12.93
C MET A 233 2.08 7.54 -12.92
N MET A 234 3.16 6.74 -12.96
CA MET A 234 4.54 7.25 -12.94
C MET A 234 4.94 7.93 -14.27
N MET A 235 4.13 7.77 -15.34
CA MET A 235 4.32 8.40 -16.64
C MET A 235 3.62 9.75 -16.77
N ALA A 236 2.98 10.23 -15.68
CA ALA A 236 2.32 11.52 -15.65
C ALA A 236 3.26 12.64 -16.18
N GLU A 237 2.71 13.52 -17.03
CA GLU A 237 3.47 14.56 -17.68
C GLU A 237 4.30 15.41 -16.70
N ASN A 238 5.46 15.86 -17.16
CA ASN A 238 6.39 16.68 -16.37
C ASN A 238 6.82 16.05 -15.04
N GLY A 239 6.75 14.71 -14.91
CA GLY A 239 7.08 14.01 -13.67
C GLY A 239 6.08 14.27 -12.54
N GLY A 240 4.82 14.55 -12.88
CA GLY A 240 3.75 14.93 -11.94
C GLY A 240 3.63 14.02 -10.75
N TYR A 241 3.78 12.71 -10.94
CA TYR A 241 3.76 11.71 -9.87
C TYR A 241 4.82 11.97 -8.79
N PHE A 242 6.10 12.02 -9.17
CA PHE A 242 7.19 12.25 -8.22
C PHE A 242 7.22 13.68 -7.67
N LEU A 243 6.71 14.66 -8.44
CA LEU A 243 6.55 16.03 -7.95
C LEU A 243 5.48 16.13 -6.86
N ALA A 244 4.36 15.42 -7.00
CA ALA A 244 3.32 15.36 -5.96
C ALA A 244 3.88 14.74 -4.67
N MET A 245 4.60 13.61 -4.78
CA MET A 245 5.25 12.99 -3.63
C MET A 245 6.28 13.92 -2.99
N ARG A 246 7.13 14.58 -3.78
CA ARG A 246 8.14 15.53 -3.28
C ARG A 246 7.49 16.65 -2.49
N ARG A 247 6.50 17.34 -3.07
CA ARG A 247 5.76 18.42 -2.40
C ARG A 247 5.16 17.95 -1.07
N PHE A 248 4.59 16.76 -1.06
CA PHE A 248 4.03 16.19 0.16
C PHE A 248 5.12 15.94 1.21
N LEU A 249 6.22 15.26 0.87
CA LEU A 249 7.30 14.96 1.81
C LEU A 249 7.96 16.23 2.36
N GLU A 250 8.15 17.27 1.52
CA GLU A 250 8.69 18.57 1.93
C GLU A 250 7.73 19.36 2.85
N SER A 251 6.41 19.13 2.71
CA SER A 251 5.40 19.78 3.54
C SER A 251 5.26 19.16 4.94
N LEU A 252 5.81 17.95 5.16
CA LEU A 252 5.69 17.25 6.43
C LEU A 252 6.39 18.00 7.56
N PRO A 253 5.88 17.92 8.81
CA PRO A 253 6.51 18.56 9.94
C PRO A 253 7.97 18.19 10.05
N GLN A 254 8.83 19.19 10.19
CA GLN A 254 10.24 18.98 10.52
C GLN A 254 10.35 18.81 12.04
N ASP A 255 11.21 17.89 12.50
CA ASP A 255 11.51 17.84 13.93
C ASP A 255 12.10 19.19 14.33
N ASN A 256 11.46 19.88 15.27
CA ASN A 256 12.10 21.02 15.91
C ASN A 256 13.39 20.50 16.55
N GLN A 257 14.53 20.91 15.99
CA GLN A 257 15.86 20.69 16.55
C GLN A 257 15.97 21.30 17.92
#